data_df19854338421d49415a4b573da7ffc8
#
_entry.id   df19854338421d49415a4b573da7ffc8
#
_cell.length_a   1.000
_cell.length_b   1.000
_cell.length_c   1.000
_cell.angle_alpha   90.00
_cell.angle_beta   90.00
_cell.angle_gamma   90.00
#
_symmetry.space_group_name_H-M   'P 1'
#
loop_
_entity.id
_entity.type
_entity.pdbx_description
1 polymer ?
#
loop_
_entity_poly.entity_id
_entity_poly.type
_entity_poly.pdbx_seq_one_letter_code
_entity_poly.pdbx_strand_id
1 'polypeptide(L)'
;MKKNFILTIALFATVTLSACSEIEDGVNRMDEWEDEKIEVDYPASFVHPGIMHTNNDIERLREIVTNREQPGYGCYEIFASDARSKADYTLQGPYKEIYRGNDNGTRPSIQGKYESDFNAAYQNSVMYAVTQDEAHAKKATEILMAYANTLEAIVAGDQPLLAGIMGVKFMYAAEMMRYLYPK
;
A
#
# COMPACT_ATOMS: atom_id res chain seq x y z
N MET A 1 -20.26 6.56 -59.87
CA MET A 1 -20.04 5.97 -58.52
C MET A 1 -18.59 6.05 -57.97
N LYS A 2 -17.53 6.21 -58.78
CA LYS A 2 -16.16 6.22 -58.27
C LYS A 2 -15.65 7.57 -57.69
N LYS A 3 -16.26 8.69 -58.02
CA LYS A 3 -15.84 10.04 -57.52
C LYS A 3 -16.29 10.31 -56.10
N ASN A 4 -17.41 9.79 -55.67
CA ASN A 4 -17.89 10.03 -54.30
C ASN A 4 -17.18 9.17 -53.24
N PHE A 5 -16.59 8.04 -53.62
CA PHE A 5 -15.83 7.18 -52.73
C PHE A 5 -14.48 7.78 -52.32
N ILE A 6 -13.82 8.47 -53.27
CA ILE A 6 -12.53 9.14 -52.99
C ILE A 6 -12.73 10.34 -52.05
N LEU A 7 -13.83 11.07 -52.18
CA LEU A 7 -14.12 12.23 -51.35
C LEU A 7 -14.43 11.81 -49.92
N THR A 8 -15.09 10.66 -49.72
CA THR A 8 -15.41 10.15 -48.37
C THR A 8 -14.16 9.65 -47.63
N ILE A 9 -13.19 9.06 -48.36
CA ILE A 9 -11.92 8.61 -47.77
C ILE A 9 -11.05 9.82 -47.39
N ALA A 10 -11.03 10.89 -48.22
CA ALA A 10 -10.28 12.10 -47.90
C ALA A 10 -10.85 12.85 -46.69
N LEU A 11 -12.19 12.80 -46.47
CA LEU A 11 -12.83 13.42 -45.31
C LEU A 11 -12.55 12.65 -44.02
N PHE A 12 -12.46 11.31 -44.09
CA PHE A 12 -12.10 10.49 -42.94
C PHE A 12 -10.63 10.60 -42.54
N ALA A 13 -9.75 10.77 -43.49
CA ALA A 13 -8.30 10.95 -43.25
C ALA A 13 -7.99 12.31 -42.59
N THR A 14 -8.75 13.37 -42.90
CA THR A 14 -8.56 14.68 -42.26
C THR A 14 -9.05 14.75 -40.81
N VAL A 15 -10.09 14.01 -40.47
CA VAL A 15 -10.61 13.97 -39.08
C VAL A 15 -9.66 13.20 -38.15
N THR A 16 -9.00 12.14 -38.66
CA THR A 16 -8.04 11.36 -37.85
C THR A 16 -6.73 12.11 -37.61
N LEU A 17 -6.31 12.97 -38.52
CA LEU A 17 -5.11 13.79 -38.35
C LEU A 17 -5.35 14.94 -37.35
N SER A 18 -6.56 15.47 -37.27
CA SER A 18 -6.91 16.53 -36.30
C SER A 18 -6.98 16.00 -34.87
N ALA A 19 -7.39 14.75 -34.69
CA ALA A 19 -7.43 14.13 -33.35
C ALA A 19 -6.03 13.83 -32.78
N CYS A 20 -5.04 13.59 -33.66
CA CYS A 20 -3.65 13.39 -33.20
C CYS A 20 -2.94 14.71 -32.82
N SER A 21 -3.31 15.84 -33.45
CA SER A 21 -2.71 17.13 -33.09
C SER A 21 -3.19 17.63 -31.70
N GLU A 22 -4.42 17.34 -31.33
CA GLU A 22 -4.93 17.72 -30.01
C GLU A 22 -4.28 16.91 -28.86
N ILE A 23 -3.79 15.69 -29.14
CA ILE A 23 -3.05 14.88 -28.15
C ILE A 23 -1.61 15.42 -27.97
N GLU A 24 -0.97 15.90 -29.02
CA GLU A 24 0.36 16.51 -28.93
C GLU A 24 0.32 17.83 -28.15
N ASP A 25 -0.72 18.66 -28.37
CA ASP A 25 -0.89 19.91 -27.60
C ASP A 25 -1.20 19.63 -26.12
N GLY A 26 -1.80 18.51 -25.78
CA GLY A 26 -2.05 18.08 -24.41
C GLY A 26 -0.79 17.62 -23.66
N VAL A 27 0.16 17.02 -24.37
CA VAL A 27 1.45 16.58 -23.79
C VAL A 27 2.40 17.76 -23.58
N ASN A 28 2.45 18.71 -24.52
CA ASN A 28 3.28 19.91 -24.37
C ASN A 28 2.80 20.86 -23.25
N ARG A 29 1.55 20.75 -22.83
CA ARG A 29 1.01 21.56 -21.71
C ARG A 29 1.47 21.04 -20.34
N MET A 30 2.06 19.86 -20.25
CA MET A 30 2.68 19.35 -18.99
C MET A 30 4.01 20.04 -18.68
N ASP A 31 4.68 20.61 -19.68
CA ASP A 31 5.96 21.30 -19.52
C ASP A 31 5.79 22.77 -19.03
N GLU A 32 4.55 23.28 -19.07
CA GLU A 32 4.18 24.64 -18.57
C GLU A 32 3.61 24.64 -17.13
N TRP A 33 3.68 23.53 -16.43
CA TRP A 33 3.41 23.54 -15.00
C TRP A 33 4.61 24.21 -14.31
N GLU A 34 4.58 25.52 -14.22
CA GLU A 34 5.42 26.22 -13.27
C GLU A 34 5.16 25.54 -11.92
N ASP A 35 6.21 24.97 -11.31
CA ASP A 35 6.17 24.48 -9.95
C ASP A 35 5.76 25.66 -9.05
N GLU A 36 4.46 25.88 -8.92
CA GLU A 36 3.93 26.77 -7.90
C GLU A 36 4.40 26.18 -6.58
N LYS A 37 5.46 26.78 -6.01
CA LYS A 37 5.98 26.38 -4.72
C LYS A 37 4.88 26.60 -3.71
N ILE A 38 4.09 25.56 -3.48
CA ILE A 38 3.14 25.54 -2.38
C ILE A 38 3.97 25.59 -1.11
N GLU A 39 4.04 26.75 -0.48
CA GLU A 39 4.57 26.89 0.86
C GLU A 39 3.63 26.15 1.81
N VAL A 40 4.03 24.92 2.17
CA VAL A 40 3.31 24.14 3.16
C VAL A 40 3.81 24.53 4.54
N ASP A 41 2.95 25.14 5.34
CA ASP A 41 3.24 25.39 6.74
C ASP A 41 3.17 24.05 7.50
N TYR A 42 4.33 23.45 7.69
CA TYR A 42 4.44 22.20 8.46
C TYR A 42 4.31 22.50 9.95
N PRO A 43 3.54 21.72 10.70
CA PRO A 43 3.47 21.88 12.15
C PRO A 43 4.89 21.69 12.76
N ALA A 44 5.18 22.39 13.83
CA ALA A 44 6.47 22.32 14.53
C ALA A 44 6.78 20.89 15.04
N SER A 45 5.76 20.05 15.22
CA SER A 45 5.88 18.64 15.56
C SER A 45 4.72 17.84 14.95
N PHE A 46 5.01 16.60 14.55
CA PHE A 46 3.99 15.65 14.12
C PHE A 46 3.47 14.87 15.32
N VAL A 47 2.17 14.56 15.33
CA VAL A 47 1.55 13.69 16.32
C VAL A 47 1.60 12.25 15.81
N HIS A 48 2.11 11.35 16.61
CA HIS A 48 2.25 9.93 16.28
C HIS A 48 1.45 9.01 17.23
N PRO A 49 0.94 7.87 16.72
CA PRO A 49 0.88 7.49 15.32
C PRO A 49 -0.02 8.42 14.52
N GLY A 50 0.22 8.58 13.23
CA GLY A 50 -0.49 9.58 12.42
C GLY A 50 -0.55 9.28 10.91
N ILE A 51 0.16 8.24 10.40
CA ILE A 51 0.14 7.94 8.95
C ILE A 51 -1.23 7.37 8.55
N MET A 52 -1.67 6.29 9.19
CA MET A 52 -2.94 5.63 8.86
C MET A 52 -3.91 5.65 10.04
N HIS A 53 -3.41 5.53 11.24
CA HIS A 53 -4.19 5.49 12.48
C HIS A 53 -3.70 6.55 13.44
N THR A 54 -4.60 7.44 13.84
CA THR A 54 -4.34 8.40 14.91
C THR A 54 -4.64 7.77 16.28
N ASN A 55 -4.19 8.41 17.36
CA ASN A 55 -4.57 7.98 18.71
C ASN A 55 -6.09 7.94 18.90
N ASN A 56 -6.81 8.93 18.37
CA ASN A 56 -8.27 8.99 18.45
C ASN A 56 -8.92 7.82 17.71
N ASP A 57 -8.37 7.41 16.55
CA ASP A 57 -8.88 6.23 15.83
C ASP A 57 -8.67 4.96 16.63
N ILE A 58 -7.52 4.82 17.28
CA ILE A 58 -7.20 3.65 18.11
C ILE A 58 -8.10 3.60 19.33
N GLU A 59 -8.31 4.71 20.02
CA GLU A 59 -9.22 4.80 21.16
C GLU A 59 -10.65 4.42 20.76
N ARG A 60 -11.15 4.98 19.67
CA ARG A 60 -12.48 4.63 19.13
C ARG A 60 -12.59 3.15 18.79
N LEU A 61 -11.56 2.55 18.18
CA LEU A 61 -11.55 1.11 17.88
C LEU A 61 -11.56 0.26 19.13
N ARG A 62 -10.85 0.65 20.18
CA ARG A 62 -10.88 -0.01 21.50
C ARG A 62 -12.27 0.03 22.13
N GLU A 63 -12.92 1.19 22.10
CA GLU A 63 -14.28 1.36 22.60
C GLU A 63 -15.27 0.45 21.89
N ILE A 64 -15.25 0.44 20.54
CA ILE A 64 -16.08 -0.43 19.71
C ILE A 64 -15.90 -1.90 20.08
N VAL A 65 -14.65 -2.34 20.26
CA VAL A 65 -14.36 -3.75 20.60
C VAL A 65 -14.75 -4.08 22.03
N THR A 66 -14.46 -3.20 22.98
CA THR A 66 -14.79 -3.38 24.39
C THR A 66 -16.29 -3.44 24.62
N ASN A 67 -17.02 -2.52 23.99
CA ASN A 67 -18.47 -2.40 24.13
C ASN A 67 -19.27 -3.31 23.19
N ARG A 68 -18.57 -4.00 22.25
CA ARG A 68 -19.19 -4.82 21.19
C ARG A 68 -20.18 -4.05 20.33
N GLU A 69 -19.82 -2.83 19.96
CA GLU A 69 -20.68 -1.93 19.20
C GLU A 69 -20.80 -2.35 17.74
N GLN A 70 -22.03 -2.58 17.29
CA GLN A 70 -22.29 -2.95 15.90
C GLN A 70 -22.44 -1.70 15.01
N PRO A 71 -22.02 -1.77 13.72
CA PRO A 71 -21.45 -2.93 13.00
C PRO A 71 -19.94 -3.12 13.19
N GLY A 72 -19.25 -2.21 13.86
CA GLY A 72 -17.79 -2.20 13.98
C GLY A 72 -17.23 -3.45 14.67
N TYR A 73 -17.91 -3.97 15.68
CA TYR A 73 -17.49 -5.19 16.36
C TYR A 73 -17.54 -6.41 15.42
N GLY A 74 -18.56 -6.52 14.56
CA GLY A 74 -18.61 -7.58 13.56
C GLY A 74 -17.44 -7.50 12.55
N CYS A 75 -17.03 -6.29 12.14
CA CYS A 75 -15.84 -6.11 11.31
C CYS A 75 -14.56 -6.55 12.04
N TYR A 76 -14.44 -6.23 13.34
CA TYR A 76 -13.33 -6.69 14.18
C TYR A 76 -13.28 -8.23 14.27
N GLU A 77 -14.42 -8.90 14.46
CA GLU A 77 -14.46 -10.38 14.53
C GLU A 77 -13.95 -11.01 13.24
N ILE A 78 -14.32 -10.47 12.06
CA ILE A 78 -13.81 -10.91 10.77
C ILE A 78 -12.30 -10.68 10.68
N PHE A 79 -11.83 -9.49 11.02
CA PHE A 79 -10.41 -9.14 11.01
C PHE A 79 -9.59 -10.04 11.95
N ALA A 80 -10.06 -10.24 13.17
CA ALA A 80 -9.41 -11.08 14.19
C ALA A 80 -9.43 -12.57 13.83
N SER A 81 -10.36 -13.02 12.97
CA SER A 81 -10.44 -14.39 12.50
C SER A 81 -9.41 -14.74 11.41
N ASP A 82 -8.88 -13.73 10.69
CA ASP A 82 -7.87 -13.93 9.66
C ASP A 82 -6.59 -14.55 10.25
N ALA A 83 -6.03 -15.54 9.57
CA ALA A 83 -4.81 -16.24 10.04
C ALA A 83 -3.62 -15.28 10.22
N ARG A 84 -3.56 -14.20 9.43
CA ARG A 84 -2.51 -13.17 9.51
C ARG A 84 -2.67 -12.24 10.71
N SER A 85 -3.85 -12.18 11.31
CA SER A 85 -4.12 -11.44 12.55
C SER A 85 -3.75 -12.22 13.82
N LYS A 86 -3.32 -13.47 13.70
CA LYS A 86 -2.98 -14.31 14.85
C LYS A 86 -1.56 -14.03 15.35
N ALA A 87 -1.39 -13.99 16.67
CA ALA A 87 -0.08 -13.81 17.30
C ALA A 87 0.90 -14.99 17.06
N ASP A 88 0.37 -16.15 16.72
CA ASP A 88 1.11 -17.36 16.35
C ASP A 88 1.31 -17.50 14.84
N TYR A 89 1.05 -16.45 14.06
CA TYR A 89 1.32 -16.44 12.61
C TYR A 89 2.75 -16.91 12.31
N THR A 90 2.87 -17.83 11.37
CA THR A 90 4.17 -18.36 10.96
C THR A 90 4.72 -17.54 9.80
N LEU A 91 5.85 -16.87 10.02
CA LEU A 91 6.59 -16.10 9.01
C LEU A 91 6.98 -17.01 7.84
N GLN A 92 6.68 -16.57 6.61
CA GLN A 92 6.94 -17.36 5.39
C GLN A 92 8.23 -16.98 4.67
N GLY A 93 8.75 -15.77 4.93
CA GLY A 93 10.08 -15.28 4.58
C GLY A 93 11.00 -15.26 5.80
N PRO A 94 11.92 -14.28 5.91
CA PRO A 94 12.12 -13.14 5.02
C PRO A 94 12.81 -13.48 3.70
N TYR A 95 12.66 -12.62 2.70
CA TYR A 95 13.31 -12.76 1.39
C TYR A 95 14.29 -11.61 1.17
N LYS A 96 15.48 -11.91 0.58
CA LYS A 96 16.46 -10.88 0.19
C LYS A 96 15.97 -10.02 -0.96
N GLU A 97 15.29 -10.63 -1.90
CA GLU A 97 14.68 -9.96 -3.03
C GLU A 97 13.19 -10.29 -3.10
N ILE A 98 12.37 -9.30 -3.34
CA ILE A 98 10.94 -9.48 -3.63
C ILE A 98 10.63 -8.98 -5.04
N TYR A 99 9.65 -9.62 -5.68
CA TYR A 99 9.24 -9.35 -7.05
C TYR A 99 7.79 -9.79 -7.26
N ARG A 100 7.18 -9.23 -8.29
CA ARG A 100 5.79 -9.54 -8.64
C ARG A 100 5.69 -10.82 -9.46
N GLY A 101 4.74 -11.67 -9.10
CA GLY A 101 4.48 -12.93 -9.82
C GLY A 101 5.66 -13.89 -9.77
N ASN A 102 6.08 -14.35 -10.95
CA ASN A 102 7.20 -15.28 -11.16
C ASN A 102 8.30 -14.67 -12.07
N ASP A 103 8.32 -13.36 -12.21
CA ASP A 103 9.29 -12.64 -13.05
C ASP A 103 9.37 -13.26 -14.47
N ASN A 104 8.24 -13.31 -15.15
CA ASN A 104 8.09 -13.90 -16.49
C ASN A 104 8.58 -15.37 -16.58
N GLY A 105 8.42 -16.13 -15.52
CA GLY A 105 8.80 -17.55 -15.48
C GLY A 105 10.27 -17.81 -15.17
N THR A 106 11.05 -16.77 -14.90
CA THR A 106 12.48 -16.89 -14.57
C THR A 106 12.73 -17.27 -13.10
N ARG A 107 11.74 -17.03 -12.22
CA ARG A 107 11.82 -17.19 -10.77
C ARG A 107 10.59 -17.90 -10.20
N PRO A 108 10.72 -18.63 -9.07
CA PRO A 108 9.55 -19.19 -8.39
C PRO A 108 8.66 -18.08 -7.84
N SER A 109 7.34 -18.24 -7.91
CA SER A 109 6.41 -17.25 -7.32
C SER A 109 6.51 -17.29 -5.79
N ILE A 110 6.91 -16.15 -5.20
CA ILE A 110 6.96 -15.93 -3.74
C ILE A 110 6.01 -14.82 -3.30
N GLN A 111 5.31 -14.19 -4.26
CA GLN A 111 4.49 -13.00 -4.01
C GLN A 111 3.50 -13.21 -2.87
N GLY A 112 2.67 -14.25 -2.93
CA GLY A 112 1.67 -14.49 -1.88
C GLY A 112 2.27 -14.72 -0.50
N LYS A 113 3.53 -15.14 -0.41
CA LYS A 113 4.23 -15.39 0.86
C LYS A 113 4.64 -14.07 1.53
N TYR A 114 5.43 -13.24 0.86
CA TYR A 114 5.84 -11.95 1.46
C TYR A 114 4.65 -11.00 1.63
N GLU A 115 3.66 -11.04 0.75
CA GLU A 115 2.42 -10.27 0.93
C GLU A 115 1.66 -10.71 2.20
N SER A 116 1.63 -12.00 2.50
CA SER A 116 1.05 -12.51 3.73
C SER A 116 1.82 -12.04 4.95
N ASP A 117 3.16 -12.04 4.91
CA ASP A 117 4.01 -11.54 5.99
C ASP A 117 3.78 -10.04 6.24
N PHE A 118 3.73 -9.23 5.16
CA PHE A 118 3.51 -7.79 5.27
C PHE A 118 2.11 -7.45 5.81
N ASN A 119 1.11 -8.20 5.37
CA ASN A 119 -0.23 -8.10 5.95
C ASN A 119 -0.24 -8.53 7.43
N ALA A 120 0.47 -9.61 7.78
CA ALA A 120 0.53 -10.09 9.14
C ALA A 120 1.23 -9.08 10.08
N ALA A 121 2.30 -8.41 9.63
CA ALA A 121 2.92 -7.35 10.40
C ALA A 121 1.93 -6.22 10.71
N TYR A 122 1.21 -5.74 9.69
CA TYR A 122 0.20 -4.70 9.86
C TYR A 122 -0.99 -5.17 10.72
N GLN A 123 -1.54 -6.33 10.42
CA GLN A 123 -2.70 -6.85 11.15
C GLN A 123 -2.37 -7.09 12.63
N ASN A 124 -1.20 -7.64 12.96
CA ASN A 124 -0.79 -7.81 14.35
C ASN A 124 -0.52 -6.47 15.05
N SER A 125 -0.02 -5.44 14.35
CA SER A 125 0.11 -4.12 14.95
C SER A 125 -1.26 -3.50 15.30
N VAL A 126 -2.27 -3.69 14.44
CA VAL A 126 -3.66 -3.28 14.72
C VAL A 126 -4.26 -4.10 15.88
N MET A 127 -4.06 -5.42 15.87
CA MET A 127 -4.54 -6.28 16.97
C MET A 127 -3.95 -5.84 18.32
N TYR A 128 -2.65 -5.54 18.37
CA TYR A 128 -2.04 -4.98 19.58
C TYR A 128 -2.65 -3.63 19.96
N ALA A 129 -2.79 -2.72 19.00
CA ALA A 129 -3.36 -1.41 19.25
C ALA A 129 -4.75 -1.50 19.90
N VAL A 130 -5.57 -2.48 19.50
CA VAL A 130 -6.94 -2.65 19.97
C VAL A 130 -7.00 -3.49 21.26
N THR A 131 -6.29 -4.63 21.32
CA THR A 131 -6.41 -5.59 22.41
C THR A 131 -5.44 -5.37 23.55
N GLN A 132 -4.34 -4.68 23.32
CA GLN A 132 -3.19 -4.53 24.21
C GLN A 132 -2.50 -5.86 24.58
N ASP A 133 -2.75 -6.93 23.80
CA ASP A 133 -2.04 -8.20 23.98
C ASP A 133 -0.64 -8.10 23.36
N GLU A 134 0.38 -8.13 24.20
CA GLU A 134 1.80 -8.05 23.79
C GLU A 134 2.23 -9.16 22.83
N ALA A 135 1.54 -10.29 22.78
CA ALA A 135 1.86 -11.35 21.82
C ALA A 135 1.74 -10.87 20.38
N HIS A 136 0.75 -10.02 20.09
CA HIS A 136 0.60 -9.38 18.78
C HIS A 136 1.72 -8.36 18.50
N ALA A 137 2.09 -7.54 19.48
CA ALA A 137 3.20 -6.58 19.29
C ALA A 137 4.53 -7.30 19.01
N LYS A 138 4.81 -8.38 19.74
CA LYS A 138 6.00 -9.22 19.52
C LYS A 138 5.99 -9.81 18.12
N LYS A 139 4.86 -10.33 17.64
CA LYS A 139 4.72 -10.89 16.30
C LYS A 139 4.92 -9.83 15.21
N ALA A 140 4.30 -8.67 15.33
CA ALA A 140 4.51 -7.57 14.38
C ALA A 140 5.98 -7.15 14.33
N THR A 141 6.63 -6.97 15.48
CA THR A 141 8.04 -6.61 15.58
C THR A 141 8.96 -7.70 15.02
N GLU A 142 8.67 -8.98 15.29
CA GLU A 142 9.42 -10.12 14.71
C GLU A 142 9.45 -10.03 13.19
N ILE A 143 8.29 -9.84 12.55
CA ILE A 143 8.18 -9.78 11.09
C ILE A 143 8.92 -8.54 10.55
N LEU A 144 8.69 -7.37 11.14
CA LEU A 144 9.34 -6.12 10.75
C LEU A 144 10.86 -6.25 10.81
N MET A 145 11.41 -6.76 11.90
CA MET A 145 12.85 -6.92 12.09
C MET A 145 13.45 -7.98 11.18
N ALA A 146 12.72 -9.07 10.90
CA ALA A 146 13.18 -10.10 9.98
C ALA A 146 13.41 -9.51 8.57
N TYR A 147 12.45 -8.76 8.05
CA TYR A 147 12.59 -8.12 6.74
C TYR A 147 13.56 -6.94 6.76
N ALA A 148 13.58 -6.10 7.80
CA ALA A 148 14.53 -5.00 7.92
C ALA A 148 15.99 -5.47 7.89
N ASN A 149 16.27 -6.67 8.39
CA ASN A 149 17.61 -7.26 8.40
C ASN A 149 17.95 -8.06 7.14
N THR A 150 16.97 -8.36 6.28
CA THR A 150 17.17 -9.34 5.20
C THR A 150 16.85 -8.77 3.82
N LEU A 151 15.82 -7.91 3.67
CA LEU A 151 15.39 -7.40 2.37
C LEU A 151 16.43 -6.42 1.82
N GLU A 152 17.02 -6.77 0.67
CA GLU A 152 18.06 -6.00 0.00
C GLU A 152 17.52 -5.25 -1.23
N ALA A 153 16.53 -5.82 -1.94
CA ALA A 153 16.03 -5.23 -3.17
C ALA A 153 14.60 -5.62 -3.51
N ILE A 154 13.92 -4.70 -4.20
CA ILE A 154 12.71 -4.99 -4.98
C ILE A 154 13.16 -5.04 -6.43
N VAL A 155 12.92 -6.16 -7.10
CA VAL A 155 13.44 -6.43 -8.45
C VAL A 155 12.31 -6.71 -9.44
N ALA A 156 12.67 -6.83 -10.75
CA ALA A 156 11.77 -6.95 -11.89
C ALA A 156 11.02 -5.63 -12.27
N GLY A 157 10.19 -5.66 -13.29
CA GLY A 157 9.71 -4.45 -13.99
C GLY A 157 8.79 -3.53 -13.20
N ASP A 158 8.13 -4.01 -12.14
CA ASP A 158 7.08 -3.28 -11.41
C ASP A 158 7.55 -2.74 -10.04
N GLN A 159 8.85 -2.49 -9.87
CA GLN A 159 9.44 -2.11 -8.57
C GLN A 159 8.75 -0.93 -7.88
N PRO A 160 8.47 0.22 -8.54
CA PRO A 160 7.83 1.35 -7.88
C PRO A 160 6.42 1.03 -7.40
N LEU A 161 5.65 0.27 -8.21
CA LEU A 161 4.31 -0.14 -7.86
C LEU A 161 4.33 -1.10 -6.67
N LEU A 162 5.22 -2.09 -6.68
CA LEU A 162 5.36 -3.06 -5.60
C LEU A 162 5.81 -2.39 -4.30
N ALA A 163 6.78 -1.47 -4.38
CA ALA A 163 7.23 -0.68 -3.24
C ALA A 163 6.08 0.14 -2.63
N GLY A 164 5.24 0.78 -3.47
CA GLY A 164 4.09 1.56 -3.01
C GLY A 164 3.02 0.70 -2.34
N ILE A 165 2.63 -0.42 -2.96
CA ILE A 165 1.55 -1.27 -2.45
C ILE A 165 1.98 -2.02 -1.17
N MET A 166 3.21 -2.53 -1.13
CA MET A 166 3.69 -3.35 -0.03
C MET A 166 4.38 -2.53 1.06
N GLY A 167 5.21 -1.56 0.68
CA GLY A 167 5.96 -0.73 1.61
C GLY A 167 5.05 0.07 2.55
N VAL A 168 3.90 0.54 2.06
CA VAL A 168 2.92 1.28 2.88
C VAL A 168 2.45 0.47 4.10
N LYS A 169 2.23 -0.83 3.95
CA LYS A 169 1.80 -1.70 5.06
C LYS A 169 2.89 -1.85 6.13
N PHE A 170 4.14 -1.95 5.68
CA PHE A 170 5.29 -1.98 6.58
C PHE A 170 5.47 -0.66 7.33
N MET A 171 5.29 0.48 6.64
CA MET A 171 5.36 1.79 7.29
C MET A 171 4.30 1.96 8.36
N TYR A 172 3.05 1.55 8.09
CA TYR A 172 1.97 1.61 9.08
C TYR A 172 2.27 0.73 10.30
N ALA A 173 2.72 -0.51 10.06
CA ALA A 173 3.09 -1.43 11.14
C ALA A 173 4.27 -0.89 11.96
N ALA A 174 5.32 -0.40 11.30
CA ALA A 174 6.51 0.11 11.95
C ALA A 174 6.21 1.36 12.79
N GLU A 175 5.40 2.28 12.28
CA GLU A 175 4.98 3.45 13.04
C GLU A 175 4.18 3.06 14.26
N MET A 176 3.18 2.20 14.11
CA MET A 176 2.38 1.74 15.25
C MET A 176 3.24 1.07 16.31
N MET A 177 4.16 0.18 15.91
CA MET A 177 5.04 -0.49 16.89
C MET A 177 5.99 0.49 17.57
N ARG A 178 6.55 1.44 16.85
CA ARG A 178 7.44 2.45 17.41
C ARG A 178 6.79 3.31 18.49
N TYR A 179 5.53 3.69 18.31
CA TYR A 179 4.87 4.66 19.20
C TYR A 179 3.91 4.02 20.22
N LEU A 180 3.38 2.83 19.92
CA LEU A 180 2.48 2.13 20.83
C LEU A 180 3.19 1.07 21.70
N TYR A 181 4.32 0.53 21.23
CA TYR A 181 5.10 -0.52 21.91
C TYR A 181 6.59 -0.16 22.01
N PRO A 182 6.95 1.01 22.56
CA PRO A 182 8.35 1.40 22.73
C PRO A 182 8.99 0.53 23.82
N LYS A 183 9.99 -0.25 23.43
CA LYS A 183 10.87 -1.02 24.35
C LYS A 183 12.31 -0.76 24.01
#